data_52744d6f1ca481a4fd5def6bed168af6
#
_entry.id   52744d6f1ca481a4fd5def6bed168af6
#
_cell.length_a   1.000
_cell.length_b   1.000
_cell.length_c   1.000
_cell.angle_alpha   90.00
_cell.angle_beta   90.00
_cell.angle_gamma   90.00
#
_symmetry.space_group_name_H-M   'P 1'
#
loop_
_entity.id
_entity.type
_entity.pdbx_description
1 polymer ?
#
loop_
_entity_poly.entity_id
_entity_poly.type
_entity_poly.pdbx_seq_one_letter_code
_entity_poly.pdbx_strand_id
1 'polypeptide(L)'
;GDAAVTVGVGKVATEHQRLIEVTKEALWKGLAKARAGNRLSDISRAVQKHVQKNKFSVVRDFVGHGIGQSMHEDPQIPNFVPAFGLGYDPVLKPGMTLAIEPMVNAGTYKVRVNPVDRWTVTTADGSYSAHFEHTVLVTEDEPEVLTRVSELEGEAEGLVSW
;
A
#
# COMPACT_ATOMS: atom_id res chain seq x y z
N GLY A 1 7.32 1.37 14.04
CA GLY A 1 6.22 0.99 13.15
C GLY A 1 5.71 2.20 12.40
N ASP A 2 5.18 1.99 11.22
CA ASP A 2 4.59 3.02 10.36
C ASP A 2 3.18 2.59 9.95
N ALA A 3 2.25 3.53 9.88
CA ALA A 3 0.87 3.26 9.54
C ALA A 3 0.14 4.52 9.04
N ALA A 4 -0.77 4.36 8.08
CA ALA A 4 -1.61 5.43 7.59
C ALA A 4 -3.02 4.93 7.25
N VAL A 5 -4.00 5.83 7.42
CA VAL A 5 -5.38 5.59 7.01
C VAL A 5 -5.96 6.82 6.32
N THR A 6 -6.80 6.61 5.33
CA THR A 6 -7.63 7.67 4.74
C THR A 6 -9.05 7.50 5.25
N VAL A 7 -9.61 8.55 5.85
CA VAL A 7 -10.98 8.56 6.38
C VAL A 7 -11.83 9.63 5.69
N GLY A 8 -13.10 9.32 5.48
CA GLY A 8 -14.07 10.30 5.01
C GLY A 8 -14.55 11.19 6.15
N VAL A 9 -14.60 12.50 5.93
CA VAL A 9 -15.12 13.48 6.89
C VAL A 9 -16.42 14.08 6.35
N GLY A 10 -17.50 13.99 7.12
CA GLY A 10 -18.81 14.48 6.70
C GLY A 10 -19.39 13.67 5.54
N LYS A 11 -20.05 14.35 4.59
CA LYS A 11 -20.67 13.70 3.43
C LYS A 11 -19.65 13.51 2.32
N VAL A 12 -19.24 12.27 2.08
CA VAL A 12 -18.29 11.88 1.03
C VAL A 12 -19.05 11.38 -0.20
N ALA A 13 -18.66 11.82 -1.38
CA ALA A 13 -19.25 11.33 -2.64
C ALA A 13 -18.95 9.83 -2.84
N THR A 14 -19.87 9.10 -3.45
CA THR A 14 -19.78 7.63 -3.62
C THR A 14 -18.47 7.20 -4.35
N GLU A 15 -18.02 7.98 -5.32
CA GLU A 15 -16.79 7.69 -6.04
C GLU A 15 -15.53 7.82 -5.15
N HIS A 16 -15.52 8.79 -4.22
CA HIS A 16 -14.42 8.98 -3.28
C HIS A 16 -14.45 7.93 -2.18
N GLN A 17 -15.63 7.54 -1.72
CA GLN A 17 -15.78 6.42 -0.78
C GLN A 17 -15.24 5.13 -1.41
N ARG A 18 -15.56 4.88 -2.68
CA ARG A 18 -15.04 3.74 -3.42
C ARG A 18 -13.50 3.78 -3.55
N LEU A 19 -12.91 4.96 -3.78
CA LEU A 19 -11.45 5.12 -3.81
C LEU A 19 -10.83 4.69 -2.47
N ILE A 20 -11.40 5.14 -1.36
CA ILE A 20 -10.96 4.78 0.00
C ILE A 20 -11.02 3.26 0.19
N GLU A 21 -12.16 2.64 -0.11
CA GLU A 21 -12.37 1.19 0.04
C GLU A 21 -11.40 0.37 -0.81
N VAL A 22 -11.26 0.71 -2.10
CA VAL A 22 -10.35 0.02 -3.02
C VAL A 22 -8.90 0.15 -2.58
N THR A 23 -8.50 1.29 -2.02
CA THR A 23 -7.13 1.48 -1.52
C THR A 23 -6.88 0.64 -0.28
N LYS A 24 -7.84 0.61 0.66
CA LYS A 24 -7.81 -0.28 1.84
C LYS A 24 -7.71 -1.75 1.41
N GLU A 25 -8.58 -2.19 0.51
CA GLU A 25 -8.56 -3.57 -0.01
C GLU A 25 -7.24 -3.92 -0.72
N ALA A 26 -6.66 -2.96 -1.47
CA ALA A 26 -5.37 -3.16 -2.12
C ALA A 26 -4.25 -3.40 -1.11
N LEU A 27 -4.24 -2.65 0.01
CA LEU A 27 -3.32 -2.89 1.11
C LEU A 27 -3.45 -4.33 1.64
N TRP A 28 -4.66 -4.78 1.99
CA TRP A 28 -4.88 -6.13 2.51
C TRP A 28 -4.47 -7.23 1.52
N LYS A 29 -4.66 -7.01 0.22
CA LYS A 29 -4.18 -7.94 -0.82
C LYS A 29 -2.66 -7.97 -0.93
N GLY A 30 -2.00 -6.86 -0.70
CA GLY A 30 -0.55 -6.77 -0.60
C GLY A 30 -0.04 -7.51 0.64
N LEU A 31 -0.61 -7.19 1.80
CA LEU A 31 -0.28 -7.82 3.10
C LEU A 31 -0.38 -9.35 3.02
N ALA A 32 -1.44 -9.88 2.43
CA ALA A 32 -1.63 -11.32 2.24
C ALA A 32 -0.50 -12.01 1.41
N LYS A 33 0.32 -11.24 0.70
CA LYS A 33 1.48 -11.75 -0.04
C LYS A 33 2.81 -11.60 0.71
N ALA A 34 2.82 -10.94 1.87
CA ALA A 34 4.02 -10.76 2.70
C ALA A 34 4.36 -12.03 3.50
N ARG A 35 4.49 -13.17 2.82
CA ARG A 35 4.77 -14.50 3.39
C ARG A 35 6.16 -14.98 3.00
N ALA A 36 6.75 -15.81 3.84
CA ALA A 36 7.99 -16.49 3.50
C ALA A 36 7.87 -17.29 2.20
N GLY A 37 8.90 -17.23 1.37
CA GLY A 37 8.95 -17.91 0.08
C GLY A 37 8.32 -17.14 -1.09
N ASN A 38 7.43 -16.19 -0.85
CA ASN A 38 6.97 -15.26 -1.88
C ASN A 38 8.09 -14.28 -2.26
N ARG A 39 7.93 -13.63 -3.40
CA ARG A 39 8.80 -12.52 -3.82
C ARG A 39 8.19 -11.17 -3.48
N LEU A 40 9.03 -10.17 -3.33
CA LEU A 40 8.60 -8.80 -3.12
C LEU A 40 7.62 -8.33 -4.22
N SER A 41 7.88 -8.71 -5.47
CA SER A 41 6.98 -8.41 -6.60
C SER A 41 5.58 -9.02 -6.48
N ASP A 42 5.38 -10.06 -5.67
CA ASP A 42 4.05 -10.62 -5.45
C ASP A 42 3.16 -9.66 -4.67
N ILE A 43 3.74 -8.90 -3.71
CA ILE A 43 3.08 -7.81 -3.00
C ILE A 43 2.68 -6.73 -4.00
N SER A 44 3.66 -6.20 -4.75
CA SER A 44 3.45 -5.14 -5.75
C SER A 44 2.38 -5.51 -6.77
N ARG A 45 2.43 -6.74 -7.26
CA ARG A 45 1.49 -7.26 -8.26
C ARG A 45 0.07 -7.38 -7.72
N ALA A 46 -0.09 -7.81 -6.46
CA ALA A 46 -1.39 -7.94 -5.81
C ALA A 46 -2.06 -6.56 -5.66
N VAL A 47 -1.32 -5.56 -5.17
CA VAL A 47 -1.76 -4.17 -5.06
C VAL A 47 -2.17 -3.62 -6.42
N GLN A 48 -1.25 -3.64 -7.39
CA GLN A 48 -1.47 -3.11 -8.74
C GLN A 48 -2.69 -3.73 -9.42
N LYS A 49 -2.81 -5.06 -9.41
CA LYS A 49 -3.91 -5.79 -10.05
C LYS A 49 -5.26 -5.37 -9.48
N HIS A 50 -5.35 -5.21 -8.15
CA HIS A 50 -6.60 -4.82 -7.51
C HIS A 50 -7.01 -3.40 -7.87
N VAL A 51 -6.07 -2.45 -7.76
CA VAL A 51 -6.29 -1.03 -8.08
C VAL A 51 -6.73 -0.87 -9.55
N GLN A 52 -6.01 -1.49 -10.49
CA GLN A 52 -6.29 -1.39 -11.93
C GLN A 52 -7.62 -2.04 -12.32
N LYS A 53 -7.97 -3.19 -11.69
CA LYS A 53 -9.29 -3.82 -11.88
C LYS A 53 -10.44 -2.87 -11.53
N ASN A 54 -10.22 -2.00 -10.56
CA ASN A 54 -11.18 -1.00 -10.11
C ASN A 54 -11.09 0.32 -10.87
N LYS A 55 -10.25 0.40 -11.92
CA LYS A 55 -10.07 1.57 -12.81
C LYS A 55 -9.44 2.78 -12.11
N PHE A 56 -8.66 2.56 -11.07
CA PHE A 56 -7.83 3.55 -10.39
C PHE A 56 -6.36 3.40 -10.77
N SER A 57 -5.54 4.35 -10.39
CA SER A 57 -4.11 4.40 -10.71
C SER A 57 -3.24 4.29 -9.46
N VAL A 58 -2.22 3.43 -9.50
CA VAL A 58 -1.21 3.34 -8.43
C VAL A 58 -0.16 4.41 -8.62
N VAL A 59 0.12 5.19 -7.58
CA VAL A 59 1.25 6.12 -7.54
C VAL A 59 2.57 5.35 -7.67
N ARG A 60 3.53 5.91 -8.42
CA ARG A 60 4.80 5.23 -8.77
C ARG A 60 6.04 5.89 -8.19
N ASP A 61 5.93 7.15 -7.79
CA ASP A 61 7.05 7.96 -7.32
C ASP A 61 7.39 7.70 -5.84
N PHE A 62 6.46 7.07 -5.12
CA PHE A 62 6.61 6.69 -3.71
C PHE A 62 6.34 5.20 -3.56
N VAL A 63 7.05 4.58 -2.63
CA VAL A 63 7.10 3.13 -2.46
C VAL A 63 7.15 2.77 -0.98
N GLY A 64 6.66 1.59 -0.63
CA GLY A 64 6.87 0.99 0.67
C GLY A 64 8.35 0.62 0.88
N HIS A 65 8.70 0.19 2.07
CA HIS A 65 10.09 -0.01 2.46
C HIS A 65 10.23 -1.07 3.56
N GLY A 66 11.45 -1.57 3.72
CA GLY A 66 11.83 -2.26 4.95
C GLY A 66 11.77 -1.28 6.12
N ILE A 67 11.49 -1.77 7.32
CA ILE A 67 11.43 -0.98 8.54
C ILE A 67 12.02 -1.77 9.70
N GLY A 68 12.84 -1.14 10.54
CA GLY A 68 13.49 -1.83 11.65
C GLY A 68 14.02 -0.83 12.67
N GLN A 69 15.34 -0.75 12.82
CA GLN A 69 15.96 0.26 13.68
C GLN A 69 15.78 1.67 13.09
N SER A 70 15.82 1.77 11.74
CA SER A 70 15.48 2.99 11.02
C SER A 70 14.07 2.91 10.47
N MET A 71 13.41 4.07 10.30
CA MET A 71 12.07 4.13 9.71
C MET A 71 12.10 3.61 8.27
N HIS A 72 13.12 3.98 7.48
CA HIS A 72 13.28 3.54 6.11
C HIS A 72 14.53 2.69 5.97
N GLU A 73 14.34 1.43 5.62
CA GLU A 73 15.39 0.46 5.33
C GLU A 73 15.12 -0.24 3.99
N ASP A 74 16.11 -0.92 3.43
CA ASP A 74 15.89 -1.82 2.29
C ASP A 74 15.05 -3.06 2.70
N PRO A 75 14.29 -3.64 1.79
CA PRO A 75 14.14 -3.26 0.38
C PRO A 75 13.10 -2.16 0.15
N GLN A 76 13.20 -1.45 -0.99
CA GLN A 76 12.08 -0.66 -1.50
C GLN A 76 10.97 -1.59 -2.00
N ILE A 77 9.71 -1.24 -1.70
CA ILE A 77 8.53 -2.06 -2.03
C ILE A 77 7.58 -1.26 -2.93
N PRO A 78 7.80 -1.23 -4.25
CA PRO A 78 6.91 -0.54 -5.17
C PRO A 78 5.49 -1.09 -5.10
N ASN A 79 4.50 -0.21 -5.23
CA ASN A 79 3.09 -0.60 -5.30
C ASN A 79 2.66 -1.07 -6.71
N PHE A 80 3.60 -1.18 -7.62
CA PHE A 80 3.41 -1.63 -9.00
C PHE A 80 4.63 -2.42 -9.47
N VAL A 81 4.46 -3.22 -10.53
CA VAL A 81 5.57 -3.92 -11.19
C VAL A 81 5.81 -3.24 -12.54
N PRO A 82 7.00 -2.67 -12.78
CA PRO A 82 7.39 -2.15 -14.08
C PRO A 82 7.36 -3.23 -15.17
N ALA A 83 7.24 -2.85 -16.44
CA ALA A 83 7.16 -3.79 -17.56
C ALA A 83 8.38 -4.74 -17.65
N PHE A 84 9.55 -4.28 -17.18
CA PHE A 84 10.80 -5.08 -17.14
C PHE A 84 11.04 -5.77 -15.79
N GLY A 85 10.03 -5.83 -14.92
CA GLY A 85 10.15 -6.36 -13.55
C GLY A 85 10.77 -5.37 -12.56
N LEU A 86 10.92 -5.81 -11.32
CA LEU A 86 11.69 -5.09 -10.29
C LEU A 86 13.17 -5.41 -10.50
N GLY A 87 14.03 -4.42 -10.49
CA GLY A 87 15.48 -4.64 -10.62
C GLY A 87 16.03 -5.51 -9.47
N TYR A 88 15.53 -5.27 -8.25
CA TYR A 88 15.78 -6.08 -7.06
C TYR A 88 14.46 -6.68 -6.58
N ASP A 89 14.36 -7.99 -6.62
CA ASP A 89 13.14 -8.76 -6.29
C ASP A 89 13.47 -9.92 -5.35
N PRO A 90 13.78 -9.65 -4.09
CA PRO A 90 14.18 -10.67 -3.13
C PRO A 90 13.02 -11.61 -2.78
N VAL A 91 13.39 -12.82 -2.41
CA VAL A 91 12.48 -13.75 -1.73
C VAL A 91 12.30 -13.28 -0.29
N LEU A 92 11.06 -13.20 0.15
CA LEU A 92 10.70 -12.82 1.51
C LEU A 92 11.11 -13.93 2.49
N LYS A 93 11.69 -13.53 3.60
CA LYS A 93 12.17 -14.44 4.66
C LYS A 93 11.48 -14.11 5.98
N PRO A 94 11.23 -15.10 6.85
CA PRO A 94 10.71 -14.87 8.19
C PRO A 94 11.59 -13.88 8.95
N GLY A 95 10.96 -13.02 9.73
CA GLY A 95 11.64 -11.96 10.49
C GLY A 95 11.82 -10.64 9.73
N MET A 96 11.57 -10.59 8.43
CA MET A 96 11.51 -9.31 7.71
C MET A 96 10.33 -8.48 8.19
N THR A 97 10.56 -7.20 8.45
CA THR A 97 9.52 -6.22 8.77
C THR A 97 9.42 -5.20 7.63
N LEU A 98 8.22 -5.02 7.11
CA LEU A 98 7.95 -4.26 5.88
C LEU A 98 6.83 -3.25 6.12
N ALA A 99 6.99 -2.03 5.63
CA ALA A 99 5.91 -1.06 5.47
C ALA A 99 5.30 -1.21 4.08
N ILE A 100 4.03 -1.58 4.01
CA ILE A 100 3.29 -1.72 2.75
C ILE A 100 2.26 -0.61 2.72
N GLU A 101 2.37 0.28 1.72
CA GLU A 101 1.72 1.59 1.75
C GLU A 101 1.18 2.02 0.37
N PRO A 102 0.15 1.37 -0.17
CA PRO A 102 -0.43 1.77 -1.43
C PRO A 102 -0.99 3.20 -1.38
N MET A 103 -0.56 4.02 -2.34
CA MET A 103 -1.12 5.32 -2.67
C MET A 103 -1.84 5.20 -4.00
N VAL A 104 -3.12 5.56 -4.02
CA VAL A 104 -4.02 5.34 -5.17
C VAL A 104 -4.71 6.63 -5.57
N ASN A 105 -4.60 6.98 -6.86
CA ASN A 105 -5.25 8.16 -7.44
C ASN A 105 -6.51 7.77 -8.20
N ALA A 106 -7.54 8.61 -8.11
CA ALA A 106 -8.76 8.46 -8.92
C ALA A 106 -8.50 8.72 -10.41
N GLY A 107 -7.54 9.57 -10.73
CA GLY A 107 -7.12 9.91 -12.10
C GLY A 107 -5.81 9.24 -12.49
N THR A 108 -4.85 10.03 -13.00
CA THR A 108 -3.55 9.51 -13.43
C THR A 108 -2.66 9.15 -12.24
N TYR A 109 -1.68 8.25 -12.45
CA TYR A 109 -0.72 7.88 -11.41
C TYR A 109 0.29 8.98 -11.05
N LYS A 110 0.34 10.06 -11.85
CA LYS A 110 1.34 11.12 -11.71
C LYS A 110 1.04 12.00 -10.50
N VAL A 111 2.10 12.40 -9.82
CA VAL A 111 2.06 13.31 -8.67
C VAL A 111 3.03 14.47 -8.84
N ARG A 112 2.91 15.48 -8.01
CA ARG A 112 3.79 16.65 -7.93
C ARG A 112 4.19 16.87 -6.49
N VAL A 113 5.48 16.99 -6.23
CA VAL A 113 6.00 17.45 -4.95
C VAL A 113 6.03 18.97 -4.95
N ASN A 114 5.52 19.59 -3.89
CA ASN A 114 5.57 21.03 -3.72
C ASN A 114 7.03 21.50 -3.67
N PRO A 115 7.48 22.38 -4.58
CA PRO A 115 8.88 22.80 -4.63
C PRO A 115 9.29 23.69 -3.45
N VAL A 116 8.34 24.28 -2.71
CA VAL A 116 8.60 25.18 -1.60
C VAL A 116 8.90 24.40 -0.32
N ASP A 117 7.99 23.53 0.09
CA ASP A 117 8.14 22.74 1.32
C ASP A 117 8.85 21.39 1.09
N ARG A 118 8.95 20.94 -0.16
CA ARG A 118 9.56 19.67 -0.58
C ARG A 118 8.96 18.43 0.12
N TRP A 119 7.76 18.57 0.62
CA TRP A 119 7.06 17.55 1.40
C TRP A 119 5.65 17.26 0.88
N THR A 120 4.84 18.29 0.69
CA THR A 120 3.46 18.12 0.24
C THR A 120 3.42 17.52 -1.15
N VAL A 121 2.69 16.42 -1.29
CA VAL A 121 2.48 15.72 -2.57
C VAL A 121 1.03 15.86 -2.98
N THR A 122 0.79 16.28 -4.22
CA THR A 122 -0.54 16.40 -4.82
C THR A 122 -0.62 15.58 -6.10
N THR A 123 -1.82 15.16 -6.48
CA THR A 123 -2.06 14.56 -7.81
C THR A 123 -1.79 15.57 -8.91
N ALA A 124 -1.19 15.12 -10.02
CA ALA A 124 -0.81 16.03 -11.11
C ALA A 124 -2.02 16.58 -11.87
N ASP A 125 -3.14 15.89 -11.85
CA ASP A 125 -4.39 16.20 -12.53
C ASP A 125 -5.48 16.76 -11.62
N GLY A 126 -5.19 16.97 -10.32
CA GLY A 126 -6.15 17.46 -9.34
C GLY A 126 -7.19 16.46 -8.91
N SER A 127 -7.05 15.18 -9.29
CA SER A 127 -7.93 14.10 -8.82
C SER A 127 -7.70 13.77 -7.35
N TYR A 128 -8.64 13.08 -6.72
CA TYR A 128 -8.50 12.63 -5.33
C TYR A 128 -7.51 11.47 -5.23
N SER A 129 -6.86 11.36 -4.08
CA SER A 129 -5.95 10.27 -3.72
C SER A 129 -6.32 9.68 -2.36
N ALA A 130 -6.05 8.41 -2.16
CA ALA A 130 -6.14 7.74 -0.88
C ALA A 130 -4.84 7.00 -0.59
N HIS A 131 -4.50 6.91 0.71
CA HIS A 131 -3.32 6.25 1.22
C HIS A 131 -3.68 5.42 2.44
N PHE A 132 -3.25 4.16 2.45
CA PHE A 132 -3.33 3.25 3.60
C PHE A 132 -1.99 2.57 3.77
N GLU A 133 -1.63 2.28 5.02
CA GLU A 133 -0.35 1.68 5.33
C GLU A 133 -0.42 0.82 6.58
N HIS A 134 0.31 -0.29 6.56
CA HIS A 134 0.63 -1.09 7.73
C HIS A 134 2.08 -1.57 7.72
N THR A 135 2.64 -1.67 8.92
CA THR A 135 3.85 -2.45 9.15
C THR A 135 3.47 -3.92 9.37
N VAL A 136 4.14 -4.81 8.64
CA VAL A 136 3.90 -6.25 8.69
C VAL A 136 5.19 -7.03 8.98
N LEU A 137 5.07 -8.07 9.80
CA LEU A 137 6.12 -9.08 9.99
C LEU A 137 5.87 -10.25 9.05
N VAL A 138 6.88 -10.59 8.26
CA VAL A 138 6.89 -11.81 7.45
C VAL A 138 7.12 -13.01 8.37
N THR A 139 6.23 -13.99 8.31
CA THR A 139 6.31 -15.24 9.06
C THR A 139 6.39 -16.43 8.11
N GLU A 140 6.57 -17.64 8.64
CA GLU A 140 6.50 -18.90 7.84
C GLU A 140 5.08 -19.12 7.29
N ASP A 141 4.06 -18.75 8.08
CA ASP A 141 2.65 -18.94 7.74
C ASP A 141 1.99 -17.62 7.29
N GLU A 142 1.02 -17.12 8.05
CA GLU A 142 0.30 -15.89 7.78
C GLU A 142 1.10 -14.67 8.25
N PRO A 143 1.17 -13.60 7.46
CA PRO A 143 1.86 -12.37 7.89
C PRO A 143 1.18 -11.77 9.12
N GLU A 144 1.97 -11.24 10.05
CA GLU A 144 1.48 -10.57 11.24
C GLU A 144 1.47 -9.04 11.03
N VAL A 145 0.30 -8.41 11.11
CA VAL A 145 0.16 -6.95 11.00
C VAL A 145 0.44 -6.32 12.36
N LEU A 146 1.60 -5.68 12.49
CA LEU A 146 2.09 -5.12 13.76
C LEU A 146 1.42 -3.81 14.17
N THR A 147 0.86 -3.08 13.21
CA THR A 147 0.22 -1.77 13.44
C THR A 147 -1.31 -1.83 13.36
N ARG A 148 -1.89 -3.01 13.55
CA ARG A 148 -3.33 -3.19 13.56
C ARG A 148 -3.95 -2.54 14.80
N VAL A 149 -4.96 -1.67 14.58
CA VAL A 149 -5.76 -1.04 15.64
C VAL A 149 -7.22 -1.46 15.44
N SER A 150 -7.69 -2.37 16.28
CA SER A 150 -9.02 -3.00 16.19
C SER A 150 -10.18 -2.01 16.11
N GLU A 151 -10.06 -0.85 16.76
CA GLU A 151 -11.09 0.20 16.79
C GLU A 151 -11.22 1.00 15.49
N LEU A 152 -10.14 1.08 14.68
CA LEU A 152 -10.13 1.85 13.42
C LEU A 152 -10.44 0.99 12.19
N GLU A 153 -10.37 -0.32 12.31
CA GLU A 153 -10.50 -1.23 11.17
C GLU A 153 -11.93 -1.75 10.96
N GLY A 154 -12.86 -1.43 11.85
CA GLY A 154 -14.28 -1.80 11.81
C GLY A 154 -14.53 -3.08 10.99
N GLU A 155 -14.62 -4.23 11.65
CA GLU A 155 -15.10 -5.51 11.12
C GLU A 155 -14.60 -5.93 9.73
N ALA A 156 -13.29 -5.87 9.49
CA ALA A 156 -12.68 -6.52 8.33
C ALA A 156 -12.59 -8.06 8.49
N GLU A 157 -13.24 -8.62 9.50
CA GLU A 157 -13.26 -10.08 9.78
C GLU A 157 -13.98 -10.91 8.70
N GLY A 158 -14.62 -10.27 7.71
CA GLY A 158 -15.29 -10.96 6.60
C GLY A 158 -14.54 -10.97 5.26
N LEU A 159 -13.41 -10.28 5.13
CA LEU A 159 -12.70 -10.12 3.85
C LEU A 159 -11.52 -11.08 3.65
N VAL A 160 -11.22 -11.90 4.61
CA VAL A 160 -10.14 -12.89 4.53
C VAL A 160 -10.72 -14.30 4.56
N SER A 161 -11.59 -14.62 3.61
CA SER A 161 -11.77 -16.01 3.19
C SER A 161 -10.73 -16.29 2.10
N TRP A 162 -9.73 -17.01 2.47
CA TRP A 162 -8.58 -17.45 1.66
C TRP A 162 -8.95 -18.42 0.55
#